data_93cf02e475424e3590e6dd0eaab34900
#
_entry.id   93cf02e475424e3590e6dd0eaab34900
#
_cell.length_a   1.000
_cell.length_b   1.000
_cell.length_c   1.000
_cell.angle_alpha   90.00
_cell.angle_beta   90.00
_cell.angle_gamma   90.00
#
_symmetry.space_group_name_H-M   'P 1'
#
loop_
_entity.id
_entity.type
_entity.pdbx_description
1 polymer ?
#
loop_
_entity_poly.entity_id
_entity_poly.type
_entity_poly.pdbx_seq_one_letter_code
_entity_poly.pdbx_strand_id
1 'polypeptide(L)'
;MYKRQVYADPPWQFQNRTGKVAPEHRRLDRYSTMTLDAIKALPVADHVAKNAHLYLWVPNALLPEGLAVMEAWGFRYVSNIIWAKRRKDGGPDGRGVGFYFRNVTEILLFGVRGSLRTLAPARSQVNMVETRKREHSRKPDEFYPLIEACSPGPFLEMFARRAQPGWHAFGDEAPDEVEPRGREQKGYSLSLIHI
;
A
#
# COMPACT_ATOMS: atom_id res chain seq x y z
N MET A 1 21.59 2.97 0.40
CA MET A 1 21.20 3.30 1.80
C MET A 1 19.95 2.48 2.15
N TYR A 2 19.99 1.66 3.22
CA TYR A 2 18.86 0.81 3.63
C TYR A 2 17.68 1.64 4.13
N LYS A 3 16.46 1.26 3.75
CA LYS A 3 15.22 1.92 4.14
C LYS A 3 14.77 1.46 5.54
N ARG A 4 14.29 2.36 6.36
CA ARG A 4 13.78 2.05 7.70
C ARG A 4 12.26 2.06 7.77
N GLN A 5 11.62 2.53 6.72
CA GLN A 5 10.18 2.51 6.56
C GLN A 5 9.84 2.18 5.11
N VAL A 6 8.86 1.30 4.92
CA VAL A 6 8.27 0.94 3.63
C VAL A 6 6.77 1.18 3.67
N TYR A 7 6.24 1.89 2.68
CA TYR A 7 4.83 2.10 2.44
C TYR A 7 4.49 1.54 1.07
N ALA A 8 3.55 0.60 0.98
CA ALA A 8 3.30 -0.15 -0.24
C ALA A 8 1.81 -0.32 -0.51
N ASP A 9 1.41 -0.13 -1.77
CA ASP A 9 0.07 -0.40 -2.29
C ASP A 9 0.16 -1.29 -3.54
N PRO A 10 0.44 -2.61 -3.37
CA PRO A 10 0.61 -3.50 -4.51
C PRO A 10 -0.62 -3.54 -5.40
N PRO A 11 -0.44 -3.70 -6.73
CA PRO A 11 -1.55 -3.86 -7.66
C PRO A 11 -2.12 -5.28 -7.58
N TRP A 12 -2.87 -5.55 -6.52
CA TRP A 12 -3.42 -6.84 -6.20
C TRP A 12 -4.29 -7.42 -7.32
N GLN A 13 -4.04 -8.69 -7.65
CA GLN A 13 -4.89 -9.44 -8.56
C GLN A 13 -6.02 -10.13 -7.78
N PHE A 14 -7.27 -9.82 -8.13
CA PHE A 14 -8.43 -10.51 -7.58
C PHE A 14 -8.75 -11.75 -8.40
N GLN A 15 -8.69 -12.93 -7.77
CA GLN A 15 -9.19 -14.16 -8.39
C GLN A 15 -10.68 -14.31 -8.10
N ASN A 16 -11.51 -14.23 -9.14
CA ASN A 16 -12.94 -14.51 -9.01
C ASN A 16 -13.19 -16.01 -9.06
N ARG A 17 -13.64 -16.57 -7.94
CA ARG A 17 -14.05 -17.99 -7.87
C ARG A 17 -15.28 -18.35 -8.72
N THR A 18 -16.07 -17.37 -9.18
CA THR A 18 -17.37 -17.59 -9.83
C THR A 18 -17.38 -17.31 -11.32
N GLY A 19 -16.25 -16.94 -11.93
CA GLY A 19 -16.16 -16.62 -13.37
C GLY A 19 -16.99 -15.41 -13.83
N LYS A 20 -17.79 -14.80 -12.93
CA LYS A 20 -18.50 -13.55 -13.22
C LYS A 20 -17.59 -12.39 -12.95
N VAL A 21 -17.20 -11.69 -14.00
CA VAL A 21 -16.43 -10.44 -13.90
C VAL A 21 -17.33 -9.40 -13.24
N ALA A 22 -17.03 -9.07 -11.98
CA ALA A 22 -17.70 -7.95 -11.33
C ALA A 22 -17.40 -6.65 -12.10
N PRO A 23 -18.30 -5.64 -12.10
CA PRO A 23 -18.10 -4.40 -12.84
C PRO A 23 -16.78 -3.68 -12.55
N GLU A 24 -16.17 -3.96 -11.40
CA GLU A 24 -14.86 -3.47 -11.01
C GLU A 24 -13.72 -4.09 -11.79
N HIS A 25 -13.85 -5.32 -12.28
CA HIS A 25 -12.80 -5.97 -13.09
C HIS A 25 -12.61 -5.28 -14.44
N ARG A 26 -13.64 -4.67 -15.03
CA ARG A 26 -13.50 -3.79 -16.19
C ARG A 26 -12.68 -2.52 -15.90
N ARG A 27 -12.47 -2.19 -14.62
CA ARG A 27 -11.62 -1.06 -14.18
C ARG A 27 -10.18 -1.48 -13.94
N LEU A 28 -9.92 -2.77 -13.70
CA LEU A 28 -8.57 -3.34 -13.59
C LEU A 28 -7.86 -3.43 -14.94
N ASP A 29 -8.59 -3.37 -16.08
CA ASP A 29 -8.01 -3.26 -17.42
C ASP A 29 -7.17 -2.00 -17.64
N ARG A 30 -7.17 -1.07 -16.68
CA ARG A 30 -6.37 0.16 -16.74
C ARG A 30 -4.97 0.04 -16.10
N TYR A 31 -4.73 -0.99 -15.29
CA TYR A 31 -3.46 -1.20 -14.58
C TYR A 31 -3.05 -2.65 -14.67
N SER A 32 -1.78 -2.89 -14.96
CA SER A 32 -1.22 -4.23 -14.85
C SER A 32 -1.29 -4.70 -13.39
N THR A 33 -2.00 -5.80 -13.13
CA THR A 33 -2.02 -6.42 -11.80
C THR A 33 -0.86 -7.39 -11.67
N MET A 34 -0.39 -7.60 -10.43
CA MET A 34 0.64 -8.60 -10.12
C MET A 34 0.01 -9.81 -9.44
N THR A 35 0.52 -11.01 -9.77
CA THR A 35 0.17 -12.21 -9.02
C THR A 35 0.70 -12.14 -7.59
N LEU A 36 0.09 -12.87 -6.67
CA LEU A 36 0.57 -12.95 -5.28
C LEU A 36 2.05 -13.37 -5.22
N ASP A 37 2.44 -14.38 -5.99
CA ASP A 37 3.82 -14.87 -6.01
C ASP A 37 4.80 -13.83 -6.55
N ALA A 38 4.41 -13.05 -7.55
CA ALA A 38 5.24 -11.95 -8.06
C ALA A 38 5.41 -10.83 -7.00
N ILE A 39 4.36 -10.49 -6.24
CA ILE A 39 4.46 -9.52 -5.15
C ILE A 39 5.39 -10.04 -4.04
N LYS A 40 5.22 -11.31 -3.63
CA LYS A 40 6.07 -11.95 -2.61
C LYS A 40 7.53 -12.04 -3.02
N ALA A 41 7.80 -12.24 -4.30
CA ALA A 41 9.15 -12.38 -4.85
C ALA A 41 9.93 -11.06 -4.94
N LEU A 42 9.29 -9.90 -4.73
CA LEU A 42 10.00 -8.62 -4.70
C LEU A 42 11.07 -8.62 -3.59
N PRO A 43 12.32 -8.22 -3.89
CA PRO A 43 13.45 -8.34 -2.96
C PRO A 43 13.44 -7.21 -1.90
N VAL A 44 12.29 -6.94 -1.29
CA VAL A 44 12.13 -5.88 -0.29
C VAL A 44 13.05 -6.09 0.90
N ALA A 45 13.22 -7.35 1.31
CA ALA A 45 14.08 -7.72 2.44
C ALA A 45 15.54 -7.28 2.27
N ASP A 46 16.03 -7.20 1.03
CA ASP A 46 17.42 -6.86 0.72
C ASP A 46 17.68 -5.33 0.77
N HIS A 47 16.63 -4.54 0.70
CA HIS A 47 16.71 -3.08 0.65
C HIS A 47 16.29 -2.38 1.94
N VAL A 48 15.81 -3.14 2.94
CA VAL A 48 15.38 -2.59 4.22
C VAL A 48 16.40 -2.85 5.32
N ALA A 49 16.46 -1.94 6.29
CA ALA A 49 17.32 -2.06 7.45
C ALA A 49 16.91 -3.25 8.34
N LYS A 50 17.84 -3.71 9.18
CA LYS A 50 17.58 -4.76 10.19
C LYS A 50 16.41 -4.40 11.11
N ASN A 51 16.24 -3.10 11.40
CA ASN A 51 15.11 -2.56 12.17
C ASN A 51 14.31 -1.63 11.27
N ALA A 52 13.09 -2.04 10.89
CA ALA A 52 12.25 -1.31 9.96
C ALA A 52 10.75 -1.52 10.23
N HIS A 53 9.93 -0.61 9.70
CA HIS A 53 8.48 -0.68 9.67
C HIS A 53 7.97 -0.91 8.24
N LEU A 54 6.88 -1.66 8.12
CA LEU A 54 6.12 -1.83 6.88
C LEU A 54 4.68 -1.37 7.10
N TYR A 55 4.18 -0.58 6.16
CA TYR A 55 2.79 -0.18 6.01
C TYR A 55 2.30 -0.72 4.66
N LEU A 56 1.45 -1.75 4.69
CA LEU A 56 1.01 -2.47 3.50
C LEU A 56 -0.50 -2.35 3.31
N TRP A 57 -0.93 -1.70 2.24
CA TRP A 57 -2.34 -1.67 1.86
C TRP A 57 -2.81 -3.02 1.35
N VAL A 58 -3.91 -3.49 1.92
CA VAL A 58 -4.50 -4.77 1.55
C VAL A 58 -6.02 -4.63 1.43
N PRO A 59 -6.61 -5.08 0.31
CA PRO A 59 -8.06 -5.21 0.22
C PRO A 59 -8.61 -6.15 1.29
N ASN A 60 -9.76 -5.84 1.86
CA ASN A 60 -10.37 -6.67 2.92
C ASN A 60 -10.48 -8.15 2.55
N ALA A 61 -10.77 -8.45 1.27
CA ALA A 61 -10.91 -9.82 0.77
C ALA A 61 -9.58 -10.58 0.63
N LEU A 62 -8.44 -9.89 0.66
CA LEU A 62 -7.10 -10.44 0.46
C LEU A 62 -6.23 -10.31 1.73
N LEU A 63 -6.87 -10.26 2.91
CA LEU A 63 -6.14 -10.15 4.17
C LEU A 63 -5.13 -11.30 4.40
N PRO A 64 -5.47 -12.58 4.14
CA PRO A 64 -4.50 -13.68 4.26
C PRO A 64 -3.29 -13.51 3.32
N GLU A 65 -3.53 -13.06 2.08
CA GLU A 65 -2.50 -12.80 1.09
C GLU A 65 -1.60 -11.65 1.53
N GLY A 66 -2.17 -10.60 2.11
CA GLY A 66 -1.41 -9.48 2.67
C GLY A 66 -0.48 -9.90 3.80
N LEU A 67 -0.94 -10.77 4.70
CA LEU A 67 -0.10 -11.33 5.76
C LEU A 67 1.03 -12.19 5.19
N ALA A 68 0.76 -12.99 4.15
CA ALA A 68 1.77 -13.80 3.48
C ALA A 68 2.84 -12.94 2.77
N VAL A 69 2.45 -11.80 2.19
CA VAL A 69 3.40 -10.84 1.61
C VAL A 69 4.28 -10.21 2.70
N MET A 70 3.70 -9.81 3.83
CA MET A 70 4.48 -9.26 4.95
C MET A 70 5.56 -10.24 5.42
N GLU A 71 5.18 -11.51 5.60
CA GLU A 71 6.11 -12.57 6.01
C GLU A 71 7.22 -12.77 4.96
N ALA A 72 6.86 -12.86 3.67
CA ALA A 72 7.81 -13.01 2.58
C ALA A 72 8.82 -11.85 2.51
N TRP A 73 8.40 -10.63 2.84
CA TRP A 73 9.27 -9.45 2.90
C TRP A 73 10.06 -9.32 4.21
N GLY A 74 9.91 -10.31 5.12
CA GLY A 74 10.67 -10.38 6.39
C GLY A 74 10.12 -9.47 7.49
N PHE A 75 8.82 -9.17 7.47
CA PHE A 75 8.15 -8.39 8.50
C PHE A 75 7.14 -9.24 9.27
N ARG A 76 7.10 -9.05 10.58
CA ARG A 76 6.10 -9.64 11.46
C ARG A 76 4.91 -8.68 11.59
N TYR A 77 3.70 -9.16 11.35
CA TYR A 77 2.47 -8.39 11.62
C TYR A 77 2.38 -8.03 13.11
N VAL A 78 2.00 -6.80 13.39
CA VAL A 78 1.85 -6.27 14.76
C VAL A 78 0.50 -5.62 14.98
N SER A 79 0.03 -4.84 14.01
CA SER A 79 -1.21 -4.07 14.10
C SER A 79 -1.71 -3.69 12.71
N ASN A 80 -2.76 -2.91 12.65
CA ASN A 80 -3.24 -2.31 11.40
C ASN A 80 -3.81 -0.92 11.67
N ILE A 81 -3.98 -0.15 10.61
CA ILE A 81 -4.74 1.10 10.61
C ILE A 81 -5.88 0.92 9.63
N ILE A 82 -7.09 1.27 10.03
CA ILE A 82 -8.28 1.20 9.19
C ILE A 82 -8.55 2.58 8.60
N TRP A 83 -8.62 2.65 7.26
CA TRP A 83 -9.19 3.81 6.60
C TRP A 83 -10.69 3.63 6.47
N ALA A 84 -11.47 4.41 7.24
CA ALA A 84 -12.92 4.47 7.15
C ALA A 84 -13.33 5.57 6.16
N LYS A 85 -13.92 5.15 5.04
CA LYS A 85 -14.31 6.06 3.94
C LYS A 85 -15.63 6.74 4.27
N ARG A 86 -15.63 8.07 4.25
CA ARG A 86 -16.77 8.92 4.53
C ARG A 86 -17.33 9.58 3.28
N ARG A 87 -18.64 9.78 3.24
CA ARG A 87 -19.34 10.62 2.26
C ARG A 87 -19.23 12.11 2.61
N LYS A 88 -19.75 12.97 1.73
CA LYS A 88 -19.81 14.43 1.96
C LYS A 88 -20.60 14.82 3.22
N ASP A 89 -21.64 14.04 3.53
CA ASP A 89 -22.52 14.21 4.69
C ASP A 89 -21.96 13.61 5.99
N GLY A 90 -20.72 13.10 5.96
CA GLY A 90 -20.08 12.45 7.11
C GLY A 90 -20.47 10.98 7.35
N GLY A 91 -21.50 10.49 6.67
CA GLY A 91 -21.92 9.10 6.76
C GLY A 91 -20.90 8.13 6.12
N PRO A 92 -21.00 6.82 6.41
CA PRO A 92 -20.14 5.81 5.79
C PRO A 92 -20.38 5.78 4.26
N ASP A 93 -19.31 5.55 3.46
CA ASP A 93 -19.42 5.42 2.01
C ASP A 93 -20.06 4.08 1.61
N GLY A 94 -21.39 4.01 1.63
CA GLY A 94 -22.15 2.81 1.31
C GLY A 94 -22.13 2.38 -0.18
N ARG A 95 -21.28 2.98 -1.01
CA ARG A 95 -21.10 2.64 -2.44
C ARG A 95 -20.03 1.58 -2.66
N GLY A 96 -19.39 1.11 -1.61
CA GLY A 96 -18.42 0.01 -1.67
C GLY A 96 -19.06 -1.27 -2.19
N VAL A 97 -18.26 -2.11 -2.84
CA VAL A 97 -18.68 -3.39 -3.39
C VAL A 97 -18.27 -4.49 -2.44
N GLY A 98 -19.10 -5.49 -2.31
CA GLY A 98 -18.87 -6.67 -1.50
C GLY A 98 -20.05 -7.64 -1.62
N PHE A 99 -19.78 -8.95 -1.62
CA PHE A 99 -20.82 -9.97 -1.76
C PHE A 99 -21.66 -10.14 -0.49
N TYR A 100 -21.03 -10.01 0.68
CA TYR A 100 -21.71 -10.14 1.97
C TYR A 100 -21.97 -8.80 2.61
N PHE A 101 -20.91 -7.97 2.70
CA PHE A 101 -21.00 -6.62 3.27
C PHE A 101 -20.41 -5.61 2.29
N ARG A 102 -20.98 -4.41 2.27
CA ARG A 102 -20.42 -3.32 1.49
C ARG A 102 -19.15 -2.79 2.15
N ASN A 103 -18.03 -2.89 1.44
CA ASN A 103 -16.74 -2.44 1.95
C ASN A 103 -16.68 -0.91 2.00
N VAL A 104 -16.69 -0.38 3.20
CA VAL A 104 -16.53 1.06 3.48
C VAL A 104 -15.17 1.37 4.09
N THR A 105 -14.34 0.35 4.24
CA THR A 105 -13.00 0.45 4.84
C THR A 105 -11.94 -0.13 3.90
N GLU A 106 -10.69 0.33 4.09
CA GLU A 106 -9.49 -0.35 3.61
C GLU A 106 -8.52 -0.56 4.76
N ILE A 107 -7.72 -1.61 4.68
CA ILE A 107 -6.79 -2.02 5.74
C ILE A 107 -5.37 -1.65 5.33
N LEU A 108 -4.68 -0.94 6.22
CA LEU A 108 -3.24 -0.73 6.15
C LEU A 108 -2.58 -1.60 7.23
N LEU A 109 -2.01 -2.72 6.83
CA LEU A 109 -1.29 -3.60 7.76
C LEU A 109 -0.01 -2.92 8.23
N PHE A 110 0.28 -3.03 9.53
CA PHE A 110 1.50 -2.56 10.14
C PHE A 110 2.37 -3.73 10.58
N GLY A 111 3.58 -3.78 10.06
CA GLY A 111 4.57 -4.79 10.36
C GLY A 111 5.89 -4.22 10.86
N VAL A 112 6.58 -5.03 11.65
CA VAL A 112 7.87 -4.70 12.24
C VAL A 112 8.91 -5.75 11.84
N ARG A 113 10.06 -5.28 11.39
CA ARG A 113 11.29 -6.07 11.26
C ARG A 113 12.23 -5.68 12.38
N GLY A 114 12.80 -6.66 13.07
CA GLY A 114 13.67 -6.43 14.23
C GLY A 114 12.88 -5.90 15.44
N SER A 115 13.43 -4.89 16.12
CA SER A 115 12.92 -4.36 17.39
C SER A 115 12.50 -2.89 17.33
N LEU A 116 12.30 -2.33 16.13
CA LEU A 116 11.94 -0.92 15.98
C LEU A 116 10.58 -0.64 16.62
N ARG A 117 10.52 0.36 17.49
CA ARG A 117 9.27 0.87 18.06
C ARG A 117 8.84 2.13 17.32
N THR A 118 7.54 2.41 17.33
CA THR A 118 7.02 3.70 16.87
C THR A 118 7.63 4.86 17.67
N LEU A 119 7.80 6.00 17.02
CA LEU A 119 8.34 7.20 17.65
C LEU A 119 7.44 7.68 18.80
N ALA A 120 8.03 8.21 19.86
CA ALA A 120 7.34 8.56 21.09
C ALA A 120 6.13 9.49 20.90
N PRO A 121 6.18 10.55 20.08
CA PRO A 121 5.04 11.47 19.88
C PRO A 121 3.81 10.80 19.30
N ALA A 122 3.99 9.72 18.54
CA ALA A 122 2.91 9.03 17.85
C ALA A 122 2.51 7.69 18.47
N ARG A 123 3.03 7.34 19.65
CA ARG A 123 2.66 6.07 20.33
C ARG A 123 1.19 5.99 20.75
N SER A 124 0.53 7.13 20.88
CA SER A 124 -0.90 7.25 21.17
C SER A 124 -1.76 7.36 19.92
N GLN A 125 -1.17 7.22 18.72
CA GLN A 125 -1.91 7.27 17.47
C GLN A 125 -2.97 6.17 17.44
N VAL A 126 -4.23 6.56 17.29
CA VAL A 126 -5.33 5.60 17.11
C VAL A 126 -5.22 4.90 15.76
N ASN A 127 -5.66 3.66 15.70
CA ASN A 127 -5.54 2.84 14.50
C ASN A 127 -6.72 3.02 13.52
N MET A 128 -7.29 4.21 13.43
CA MET A 128 -8.34 4.55 12.50
C MET A 128 -8.14 5.96 11.94
N VAL A 129 -8.31 6.08 10.62
CA VAL A 129 -8.31 7.36 9.91
C VAL A 129 -9.62 7.47 9.15
N GLU A 130 -10.35 8.54 9.40
CA GLU A 130 -11.62 8.83 8.73
C GLU A 130 -11.44 9.97 7.75
N THR A 131 -11.59 9.69 6.46
CA THR A 131 -11.54 10.72 5.44
C THR A 131 -12.54 10.45 4.32
N ARG A 132 -12.77 11.46 3.51
CA ARG A 132 -13.57 11.30 2.30
C ARG A 132 -12.79 10.43 1.31
N LYS A 133 -13.54 9.58 0.59
CA LYS A 133 -13.02 8.84 -0.55
C LYS A 133 -12.38 9.80 -1.55
N ARG A 134 -11.18 9.46 -1.98
CA ARG A 134 -10.44 10.15 -3.05
C ARG A 134 -10.84 9.60 -4.41
N GLU A 135 -10.21 10.08 -5.47
CA GLU A 135 -10.30 9.50 -6.80
C GLU A 135 -9.91 8.01 -6.80
N HIS A 136 -10.22 7.30 -7.88
CA HIS A 136 -9.99 5.85 -7.95
C HIS A 136 -8.56 5.48 -7.58
N SER A 137 -8.45 4.52 -6.67
CA SER A 137 -7.19 3.91 -6.17
C SER A 137 -6.22 4.89 -5.48
N ARG A 138 -6.59 6.17 -5.29
CA ARG A 138 -5.77 7.13 -4.55
C ARG A 138 -5.96 6.93 -3.06
N LYS A 139 -4.88 6.67 -2.35
CA LYS A 139 -4.85 6.65 -0.89
C LYS A 139 -4.87 8.08 -0.33
N PRO A 140 -5.40 8.30 0.87
CA PRO A 140 -5.41 9.62 1.49
C PRO A 140 -4.01 10.13 1.77
N ASP A 141 -3.76 11.40 1.47
CA ASP A 141 -2.47 12.04 1.71
C ASP A 141 -2.17 12.18 3.23
N GLU A 142 -3.19 12.07 4.07
CA GLU A 142 -3.13 12.08 5.53
C GLU A 142 -2.27 10.93 6.12
N PHE A 143 -2.05 9.86 5.36
CA PHE A 143 -1.19 8.76 5.78
C PHE A 143 0.29 9.10 5.78
N TYR A 144 0.76 10.00 4.91
CA TYR A 144 2.18 10.38 4.89
C TYR A 144 2.62 11.02 6.21
N PRO A 145 2.01 12.13 6.69
CA PRO A 145 2.39 12.72 7.97
C PRO A 145 2.17 11.77 9.15
N LEU A 146 1.15 10.89 9.12
CA LEU A 146 0.95 9.87 10.14
C LEU A 146 2.14 8.89 10.19
N ILE A 147 2.58 8.39 9.04
CA ILE A 147 3.70 7.46 8.95
C ILE A 147 5.00 8.13 9.39
N GLU A 148 5.24 9.37 8.94
CA GLU A 148 6.41 10.16 9.31
C GLU A 148 6.48 10.43 10.84
N ALA A 149 5.33 10.65 11.47
CA ALA A 149 5.25 10.81 12.92
C ALA A 149 5.52 9.51 13.69
N CYS A 150 5.13 8.36 13.11
CA CYS A 150 5.24 7.05 13.75
C CYS A 150 6.57 6.34 13.49
N SER A 151 7.24 6.64 12.39
CA SER A 151 8.38 5.86 11.89
C SER A 151 9.56 6.75 11.53
N PRO A 152 10.80 6.34 11.83
CA PRO A 152 11.96 7.08 11.36
C PRO A 152 12.23 6.80 9.89
N GLY A 153 12.67 7.83 9.15
CA GLY A 153 13.21 7.66 7.80
C GLY A 153 14.55 6.91 7.77
N PRO A 154 15.07 6.62 6.57
CA PRO A 154 14.56 7.06 5.27
C PRO A 154 13.32 6.29 4.81
N PHE A 155 12.40 7.01 4.16
CA PHE A 155 11.10 6.53 3.69
C PHE A 155 11.17 5.97 2.27
N LEU A 156 10.45 4.89 2.02
CA LEU A 156 10.25 4.29 0.70
C LEU A 156 8.76 4.10 0.44
N GLU A 157 8.26 4.60 -0.67
CA GLU A 157 6.95 4.26 -1.19
C GLU A 157 7.12 3.32 -2.38
N MET A 158 6.58 2.10 -2.26
CA MET A 158 6.53 1.13 -3.34
C MET A 158 5.19 1.22 -4.07
N PHE A 159 5.23 1.04 -5.39
CA PHE A 159 4.08 1.23 -6.28
C PHE A 159 3.55 2.67 -6.26
N ALA A 160 4.49 3.61 -6.08
CA ALA A 160 4.21 5.02 -6.05
C ALA A 160 3.65 5.49 -7.40
N ARG A 161 2.66 6.38 -7.34
CA ARG A 161 2.07 7.04 -8.52
C ARG A 161 2.44 8.51 -8.61
N ARG A 162 3.06 9.05 -7.58
CA ARG A 162 3.47 10.44 -7.46
C ARG A 162 4.70 10.54 -6.58
N ALA A 163 5.50 11.56 -6.83
CA ALA A 163 6.57 11.90 -5.91
C ALA A 163 5.99 12.53 -4.63
N GLN A 164 6.51 12.10 -3.49
CA GLN A 164 6.24 12.70 -2.19
C GLN A 164 7.56 13.29 -1.66
N PRO A 165 7.62 14.58 -1.30
CA PRO A 165 8.83 15.18 -0.76
C PRO A 165 9.38 14.40 0.44
N GLY A 166 10.68 14.11 0.45
CA GLY A 166 11.34 13.34 1.51
C GLY A 166 11.17 11.81 1.42
N TRP A 167 10.46 11.31 0.40
CA TRP A 167 10.24 9.90 0.14
C TRP A 167 10.98 9.46 -1.12
N HIS A 168 11.54 8.26 -1.08
CA HIS A 168 11.98 7.59 -2.30
C HIS A 168 10.78 6.86 -2.90
N ALA A 169 10.51 7.07 -4.17
CA ALA A 169 9.43 6.45 -4.90
C ALA A 169 9.94 5.30 -5.77
N PHE A 170 9.20 4.20 -5.77
CA PHE A 170 9.39 3.07 -6.67
C PHE A 170 8.02 2.64 -7.22
N GLY A 171 7.85 2.62 -8.54
CA GLY A 171 6.60 2.22 -9.19
C GLY A 171 6.58 2.64 -10.65
N ASP A 172 5.78 1.97 -11.48
CA ASP A 172 5.67 2.23 -12.94
C ASP A 172 5.13 3.62 -13.26
N GLU A 173 4.37 4.22 -12.35
CA GLU A 173 3.81 5.57 -12.47
C GLU A 173 4.59 6.59 -11.64
N ALA A 174 5.67 6.17 -10.95
CA ALA A 174 6.53 7.09 -10.23
C ALA A 174 7.15 8.07 -11.24
N PRO A 175 7.08 9.38 -11.01
CA PRO A 175 7.74 10.33 -11.90
C PRO A 175 9.24 10.08 -11.84
N ASP A 176 9.83 9.76 -12.99
CA ASP A 176 11.28 9.88 -13.17
C ASP A 176 11.64 11.35 -12.91
N GLU A 177 12.72 11.63 -12.23
CA GLU A 177 13.24 13.00 -12.06
C GLU A 177 13.64 13.65 -13.39
N VAL A 178 13.49 12.94 -14.51
CA VAL A 178 13.83 13.35 -15.87
C VAL A 178 12.69 13.04 -16.83
N GLU A 179 11.99 14.09 -17.27
CA GLU A 179 11.04 14.22 -18.40
C GLU A 179 9.85 13.26 -18.54
N PRO A 180 8.66 13.77 -18.94
CA PRO A 180 7.49 12.96 -19.18
C PRO A 180 7.64 12.14 -20.45
N ARG A 181 7.99 10.87 -20.37
CA ARG A 181 7.87 9.92 -21.47
C ARG A 181 6.42 9.50 -21.64
N GLY A 182 5.97 9.48 -22.89
CA GLY A 182 4.66 9.02 -23.29
C GLY A 182 4.31 7.63 -22.70
N ARG A 183 3.02 7.42 -22.47
CA ARG A 183 2.45 6.22 -21.85
C ARG A 183 2.77 4.94 -22.65
N GLU A 184 3.86 4.27 -22.32
CA GLU A 184 4.00 2.84 -22.58
C GLU A 184 3.75 2.09 -21.28
N GLN A 185 2.79 1.16 -21.31
CA GLN A 185 2.55 0.25 -20.20
C GLN A 185 3.76 -0.67 -20.07
N LYS A 186 4.62 -0.38 -19.11
CA LYS A 186 5.72 -1.28 -18.73
C LYS A 186 5.27 -2.16 -17.59
N GLY A 187 5.40 -3.47 -17.76
CA GLY A 187 5.21 -4.43 -16.67
C GLY A 187 6.30 -4.23 -15.59
N TYR A 188 5.99 -4.53 -14.35
CA TYR A 188 6.94 -4.48 -13.23
C TYR A 188 8.13 -5.38 -13.51
N SER A 189 9.30 -4.79 -13.73
CA SER A 189 10.55 -5.52 -13.95
C SER A 189 11.42 -5.48 -12.72
N LEU A 190 11.88 -6.66 -12.27
CA LEU A 190 12.82 -6.78 -11.15
C LEU A 190 14.17 -6.11 -11.41
N SER A 191 14.50 -5.82 -12.68
CA SER A 191 15.78 -5.20 -13.06
C SER A 191 15.88 -3.71 -12.74
N LEU A 192 14.78 -3.06 -12.34
CA LEU A 192 14.75 -1.61 -12.05
C LEU A 192 14.93 -1.28 -10.56
N ILE A 193 15.22 -2.28 -9.71
CA ILE A 193 15.50 -2.03 -8.30
C ILE A 193 16.97 -1.61 -8.14
N HIS A 194 17.34 -0.48 -8.70
CA HIS A 194 18.54 0.24 -8.31
C HIS A 194 18.11 1.31 -7.28
N ILE A 195 18.09 0.90 -6.02
CA ILE A 195 17.89 1.79 -4.87
C ILE A 195 19.24 2.15 -4.27
#